data_b6eabbc1291ba1c7ee567f94ead0e0e0
#
_entry.id   b6eabbc1291ba1c7ee567f94ead0e0e0
#
_cell.length_a   1.000
_cell.length_b   1.000
_cell.length_c   1.000
_cell.angle_alpha   90.00
_cell.angle_beta   90.00
_cell.angle_gamma   90.00
#
_symmetry.space_group_name_H-M   'P 1'
#
loop_
_entity.id
_entity.type
_entity.pdbx_description
1 polymer ?
#
loop_
_entity_poly.entity_id
_entity_poly.type
_entity_poly.pdbx_seq_one_letter_code
_entity_poly.pdbx_strand_id
1 'polypeptide(L)'
;SRLIGVAVGGALGTATLLLGAALDDPWVRIPALGAVCVAGVWICLLLKRPTACGMACILPCVILITGVTGVTRYYYAAARIIETVVGLLIALGVNAALPDLRPEPKKEAPHMQVEVKNSTKKLCVIGEPVLHSKSPLIQNTMLAALGLDYVYLCQPVPRGRCREWLECAKFAGYAGFNATMPHKEELVELMDELDGDARLFGAVNTVCIRDGRAYGYNTDGAGFLRALNDEGIDPAGKRVLVLGAGGAAKAAALALAQLHKLRDCEVHSSVILSSVDETTFRKLGMNLTCEAK
;
A
#
# COMPACT_ATOMS: atom_id res chain seq x y z
N SER A 1 -12.66 -20.65 5.09
CA SER A 1 -11.21 -20.90 4.98
C SER A 1 -10.47 -20.87 6.32
N ARG A 2 -10.76 -19.88 7.20
CA ARG A 2 -10.09 -19.76 8.53
C ARG A 2 -10.35 -20.97 9.43
N LEU A 3 -11.55 -21.53 9.47
CA LEU A 3 -11.86 -22.76 10.22
C LEU A 3 -11.01 -23.94 9.79
N ILE A 4 -10.77 -24.10 8.50
CA ILE A 4 -9.90 -25.17 7.97
C ILE A 4 -8.47 -24.96 8.47
N GLY A 5 -7.96 -23.73 8.46
CA GLY A 5 -6.62 -23.42 8.99
C GLY A 5 -6.49 -23.73 10.49
N VAL A 6 -7.52 -23.39 11.28
CA VAL A 6 -7.57 -23.73 12.72
C VAL A 6 -7.59 -25.25 12.94
N ALA A 7 -8.39 -25.98 12.19
CA ALA A 7 -8.47 -27.44 12.28
C ALA A 7 -7.14 -28.12 11.92
N VAL A 8 -6.54 -27.72 10.80
CA VAL A 8 -5.24 -28.24 10.34
C VAL A 8 -4.13 -27.88 11.32
N GLY A 9 -4.00 -26.61 11.70
CA GLY A 9 -2.96 -26.15 12.62
C GLY A 9 -3.10 -26.72 14.03
N GLY A 10 -4.35 -26.83 14.53
CA GLY A 10 -4.65 -27.44 15.83
C GLY A 10 -4.31 -28.93 15.86
N ALA A 11 -4.72 -29.69 14.83
CA ALA A 11 -4.42 -31.11 14.72
C ALA A 11 -2.93 -31.38 14.64
N LEU A 12 -2.21 -30.66 13.80
CA LEU A 12 -0.76 -30.78 13.64
C LEU A 12 0.00 -30.38 14.91
N GLY A 13 -0.36 -29.23 15.51
CA GLY A 13 0.25 -28.78 16.76
C GLY A 13 0.04 -29.77 17.89
N THR A 14 -1.19 -30.28 18.05
CA THR A 14 -1.51 -31.30 19.06
C THR A 14 -0.81 -32.63 18.79
N ALA A 15 -0.76 -33.08 17.53
CA ALA A 15 -0.04 -34.29 17.17
C ALA A 15 1.47 -34.22 17.50
N THR A 16 2.06 -33.04 17.32
CA THR A 16 3.48 -32.80 17.66
C THR A 16 3.73 -32.93 19.16
N LEU A 17 2.73 -32.67 20.01
CA LEU A 17 2.85 -32.86 21.46
C LEU A 17 3.08 -34.35 21.86
N LEU A 18 2.77 -35.29 20.97
CA LEU A 18 3.05 -36.71 21.20
C LEU A 18 4.57 -37.00 21.27
N LEU A 19 5.43 -36.10 20.82
CA LEU A 19 6.88 -36.17 21.04
C LEU A 19 7.26 -36.02 22.52
N GLY A 20 6.30 -35.61 23.37
CA GLY A 20 6.46 -35.64 24.83
C GLY A 20 7.63 -34.77 25.33
N ALA A 21 8.43 -35.35 26.23
CA ALA A 21 9.57 -34.69 26.84
C ALA A 21 10.67 -34.26 25.84
N ALA A 22 10.75 -34.88 24.65
CA ALA A 22 11.71 -34.45 23.63
C ALA A 22 11.51 -32.98 23.17
N LEU A 23 10.29 -32.41 23.31
CA LEU A 23 10.01 -31.02 22.99
C LEU A 23 10.51 -30.03 24.07
N ASP A 24 10.99 -30.50 25.20
CA ASP A 24 11.56 -29.63 26.23
C ASP A 24 12.97 -29.16 25.82
N ASP A 25 13.62 -29.92 24.91
CA ASP A 25 14.87 -29.55 24.27
C ASP A 25 14.62 -28.55 23.12
N PRO A 26 15.17 -27.31 23.17
CA PRO A 26 15.05 -26.35 22.08
C PRO A 26 15.53 -26.86 20.72
N TRP A 27 16.56 -27.72 20.70
CA TRP A 27 17.15 -28.30 19.49
C TRP A 27 16.20 -29.27 18.76
N VAL A 28 15.24 -29.86 19.50
CA VAL A 28 14.16 -30.70 18.95
C VAL A 28 12.93 -29.86 18.62
N ARG A 29 12.58 -28.94 19.54
CA ARG A 29 11.36 -28.12 19.41
C ARG A 29 11.36 -27.20 18.20
N ILE A 30 12.48 -26.51 17.93
CA ILE A 30 12.56 -25.54 16.83
C ILE A 30 12.41 -26.22 15.46
N PRO A 31 13.16 -27.29 15.14
CA PRO A 31 12.95 -28.02 13.89
C PRO A 31 11.56 -28.65 13.77
N ALA A 32 11.01 -29.18 14.87
CA ALA A 32 9.65 -29.73 14.88
C ALA A 32 8.60 -28.67 14.54
N LEU A 33 8.73 -27.48 15.08
CA LEU A 33 7.86 -26.35 14.75
C LEU A 33 7.94 -25.97 13.27
N GLY A 34 9.15 -25.91 12.72
CA GLY A 34 9.37 -25.64 11.29
C GLY A 34 8.69 -26.71 10.40
N ALA A 35 8.88 -27.98 10.72
CA ALA A 35 8.28 -29.08 9.98
C ALA A 35 6.74 -29.04 10.01
N VAL A 36 6.16 -28.73 11.17
CA VAL A 36 4.70 -28.60 11.35
C VAL A 36 4.13 -27.44 10.54
N CYS A 37 4.80 -26.30 10.53
CA CYS A 37 4.37 -25.15 9.72
C CYS A 37 4.40 -25.47 8.21
N VAL A 38 5.46 -26.13 7.75
CA VAL A 38 5.58 -26.56 6.35
C VAL A 38 4.46 -27.56 5.99
N ALA A 39 4.23 -28.56 6.85
CA ALA A 39 3.14 -29.52 6.64
C ALA A 39 1.76 -28.84 6.62
N GLY A 40 1.52 -27.87 7.50
CA GLY A 40 0.28 -27.10 7.55
C GLY A 40 0.02 -26.32 6.26
N VAL A 41 1.05 -25.65 5.74
CA VAL A 41 0.98 -24.96 4.44
C VAL A 41 0.67 -25.95 3.31
N TRP A 42 1.40 -27.06 3.27
CA TRP A 42 1.22 -28.10 2.25
C TRP A 42 -0.20 -28.67 2.24
N ILE A 43 -0.75 -29.01 3.41
CA ILE A 43 -2.12 -29.50 3.54
C ILE A 43 -3.14 -28.45 3.07
N CYS A 44 -2.96 -27.19 3.44
CA CYS A 44 -3.85 -26.12 2.99
C CYS A 44 -3.81 -25.91 1.47
N LEU A 45 -2.64 -26.06 0.85
CA LEU A 45 -2.49 -25.98 -0.61
C LEU A 45 -3.16 -27.18 -1.31
N LEU A 46 -2.97 -28.41 -0.79
CA LEU A 46 -3.65 -29.61 -1.29
C LEU A 46 -5.17 -29.48 -1.21
N LEU A 47 -5.68 -28.87 -0.15
CA LEU A 47 -7.11 -28.56 0.01
C LEU A 47 -7.60 -27.39 -0.86
N LYS A 48 -6.74 -26.79 -1.68
CA LYS A 48 -7.02 -25.63 -2.52
C LYS A 48 -7.55 -24.41 -1.72
N ARG A 49 -7.03 -24.20 -0.51
CA ARG A 49 -7.44 -23.12 0.40
C ARG A 49 -6.24 -22.31 0.89
N PRO A 50 -5.54 -21.58 0.00
CA PRO A 50 -4.31 -20.85 0.36
C PRO A 50 -4.53 -19.79 1.46
N THR A 51 -5.74 -19.24 1.57
CA THR A 51 -6.10 -18.26 2.62
C THR A 51 -6.18 -18.88 4.02
N ALA A 52 -6.11 -20.21 4.16
CA ALA A 52 -6.07 -20.92 5.43
C ALA A 52 -4.65 -21.08 6.00
N CYS A 53 -3.60 -20.89 5.18
CA CYS A 53 -2.20 -21.16 5.55
C CYS A 53 -1.75 -20.35 6.79
N GLY A 54 -2.16 -19.08 6.91
CA GLY A 54 -1.79 -18.26 8.07
C GLY A 54 -2.23 -18.87 9.39
N MET A 55 -3.49 -19.29 9.51
CA MET A 55 -3.99 -19.91 10.73
C MET A 55 -3.39 -21.32 10.99
N ALA A 56 -3.09 -22.06 9.91
CA ALA A 56 -2.44 -23.36 10.02
C ALA A 56 -1.00 -23.27 10.56
N CYS A 57 -0.32 -22.13 10.41
CA CYS A 57 1.00 -21.87 10.97
C CYS A 57 0.95 -21.22 12.36
N ILE A 58 0.05 -20.25 12.58
CA ILE A 58 -0.01 -19.49 13.84
C ILE A 58 -0.35 -20.40 15.02
N LEU A 59 -1.32 -21.29 14.88
CA LEU A 59 -1.79 -22.11 16.00
C LEU A 59 -0.75 -23.09 16.51
N PRO A 60 0.00 -23.84 15.69
CA PRO A 60 1.14 -24.63 16.14
C PRO A 60 2.23 -23.79 16.82
N CYS A 61 2.51 -22.60 16.29
CA CYS A 61 3.48 -21.70 16.91
C CYS A 61 3.07 -21.33 18.34
N VAL A 62 1.81 -20.94 18.53
CA VAL A 62 1.29 -20.59 19.87
C VAL A 62 1.36 -21.78 20.83
N ILE A 63 1.03 -22.98 20.37
CA ILE A 63 1.05 -24.20 21.19
C ILE A 63 2.49 -24.60 21.59
N LEU A 64 3.46 -24.48 20.66
CA LEU A 64 4.81 -25.02 20.87
C LEU A 64 5.82 -24.02 21.43
N ILE A 65 5.62 -22.70 21.21
CA ILE A 65 6.58 -21.67 21.67
C ILE A 65 6.44 -21.34 23.15
N THR A 66 5.28 -21.52 23.78
CA THR A 66 4.95 -21.01 25.11
C THR A 66 5.71 -21.64 26.28
N GLY A 67 6.59 -22.62 26.04
CA GLY A 67 7.46 -23.19 27.07
C GLY A 67 6.73 -23.95 28.21
N VAL A 68 5.44 -24.24 28.07
CA VAL A 68 4.67 -25.02 29.04
C VAL A 68 5.11 -26.49 28.95
N THR A 69 5.52 -27.06 30.06
CA THR A 69 6.06 -28.45 30.13
C THR A 69 5.10 -29.40 30.84
N GLY A 70 5.34 -30.70 30.71
CA GLY A 70 4.56 -31.73 31.38
C GLY A 70 3.10 -31.85 30.95
N VAL A 71 2.23 -32.35 31.82
CA VAL A 71 0.80 -32.56 31.53
C VAL A 71 0.06 -31.25 31.27
N THR A 72 0.49 -30.15 31.85
CA THR A 72 -0.11 -28.82 31.69
C THR A 72 -0.06 -28.36 30.22
N ARG A 73 0.89 -28.85 29.44
CA ARG A 73 1.03 -28.57 28.00
C ARG A 73 -0.23 -28.97 27.21
N TYR A 74 -0.82 -30.11 27.49
CA TYR A 74 -2.02 -30.59 26.81
C TYR A 74 -3.24 -29.76 27.14
N TYR A 75 -3.42 -29.38 28.42
CA TYR A 75 -4.48 -28.45 28.83
C TYR A 75 -4.34 -27.09 28.20
N TYR A 76 -3.11 -26.58 28.11
CA TYR A 76 -2.84 -25.30 27.43
C TYR A 76 -3.19 -25.36 25.94
N ALA A 77 -2.79 -26.42 25.23
CA ALA A 77 -3.11 -26.61 23.82
C ALA A 77 -4.62 -26.69 23.60
N ALA A 78 -5.34 -27.46 24.42
CA ALA A 78 -6.79 -27.55 24.36
C ALA A 78 -7.46 -26.19 24.60
N ALA A 79 -7.02 -25.46 25.60
CA ALA A 79 -7.53 -24.10 25.89
C ALA A 79 -7.33 -23.15 24.70
N ARG A 80 -6.15 -23.13 24.08
CA ARG A 80 -5.86 -22.27 22.91
C ARG A 80 -6.74 -22.61 21.70
N ILE A 81 -6.99 -23.89 21.46
CA ILE A 81 -7.89 -24.34 20.39
C ILE A 81 -9.31 -23.87 20.68
N ILE A 82 -9.80 -24.09 21.89
CA ILE A 82 -11.17 -23.70 22.32
C ILE A 82 -11.33 -22.18 22.20
N GLU A 83 -10.42 -21.37 22.75
CA GLU A 83 -10.48 -19.92 22.66
C GLU A 83 -10.49 -19.41 21.22
N THR A 84 -9.68 -20.01 20.34
CA THR A 84 -9.65 -19.64 18.92
C THR A 84 -10.97 -19.97 18.23
N VAL A 85 -11.55 -21.14 18.53
CA VAL A 85 -12.85 -21.55 17.97
C VAL A 85 -13.97 -20.65 18.49
N VAL A 86 -14.00 -20.37 19.79
CA VAL A 86 -15.02 -19.49 20.40
C VAL A 86 -14.92 -18.08 19.82
N GLY A 87 -13.70 -17.50 19.73
CA GLY A 87 -13.51 -16.20 19.12
C GLY A 87 -13.96 -16.15 17.65
N LEU A 88 -13.72 -17.22 16.90
CA LEU A 88 -14.19 -17.32 15.52
C LEU A 88 -15.71 -17.44 15.41
N LEU A 89 -16.35 -18.18 16.30
CA LEU A 89 -17.83 -18.31 16.37
C LEU A 89 -18.48 -16.97 16.76
N ILE A 90 -17.91 -16.26 17.72
CA ILE A 90 -18.36 -14.91 18.10
C ILE A 90 -18.27 -13.97 16.89
N ALA A 91 -17.11 -13.96 16.20
CA ALA A 91 -16.92 -13.11 15.02
C ALA A 91 -17.91 -13.45 13.89
N LEU A 92 -18.22 -14.73 13.69
CA LEU A 92 -19.25 -15.17 12.73
C LEU A 92 -20.64 -14.73 13.17
N GLY A 93 -20.97 -14.84 14.46
CA GLY A 93 -22.24 -14.41 15.02
C GLY A 93 -22.45 -12.90 14.89
N VAL A 94 -21.45 -12.10 15.23
CA VAL A 94 -21.48 -10.64 15.06
C VAL A 94 -21.65 -10.28 13.58
N ASN A 95 -20.89 -10.92 12.69
CA ASN A 95 -20.99 -10.65 11.25
C ASN A 95 -22.33 -11.14 10.64
N ALA A 96 -23.02 -12.08 11.27
CA ALA A 96 -24.34 -12.50 10.86
C ALA A 96 -25.44 -11.57 11.41
N ALA A 97 -25.27 -11.08 12.65
CA ALA A 97 -26.23 -10.21 13.32
C ALA A 97 -26.20 -8.75 12.81
N LEU A 98 -25.05 -8.31 12.24
CA LEU A 98 -24.85 -6.95 11.73
C LEU A 98 -24.56 -6.98 10.21
N PRO A 99 -25.55 -7.39 9.38
CA PRO A 99 -25.36 -7.48 7.92
C PRO A 99 -25.01 -6.14 7.27
N ASP A 100 -25.46 -5.03 7.85
CA ASP A 100 -25.26 -3.68 7.31
C ASP A 100 -23.82 -3.17 7.50
N LEU A 101 -23.02 -3.83 8.35
CA LEU A 101 -21.58 -3.56 8.48
C LEU A 101 -20.74 -4.35 7.49
N ARG A 102 -21.35 -5.22 6.70
CA ARG A 102 -20.62 -5.86 5.59
C ARG A 102 -20.34 -4.80 4.55
N PRO A 103 -19.06 -4.63 4.13
CA PRO A 103 -18.82 -3.87 2.93
C PRO A 103 -19.68 -4.51 1.84
N GLU A 104 -20.58 -3.74 1.24
CA GLU A 104 -21.34 -4.21 0.09
C GLU A 104 -20.39 -4.94 -0.84
N PRO A 105 -20.77 -6.11 -1.41
CA PRO A 105 -19.98 -6.70 -2.46
C PRO A 105 -19.79 -5.58 -3.47
N LYS A 106 -18.53 -5.15 -3.66
CA LYS A 106 -18.23 -4.09 -4.62
C LYS A 106 -18.93 -4.52 -5.89
N LYS A 107 -20.03 -3.83 -6.25
CA LYS A 107 -20.63 -3.97 -7.57
C LYS A 107 -19.46 -3.84 -8.50
N GLU A 108 -19.15 -4.89 -9.26
CA GLU A 108 -18.16 -4.77 -10.31
C GLU A 108 -18.56 -3.53 -11.08
N ALA A 109 -17.65 -2.56 -11.10
CA ALA A 109 -17.91 -1.34 -11.84
C ALA A 109 -18.33 -1.79 -13.24
N PRO A 110 -19.42 -1.25 -13.80
CA PRO A 110 -19.88 -1.68 -15.10
C PRO A 110 -18.64 -1.69 -16.01
N HIS A 111 -18.38 -2.83 -16.67
CA HIS A 111 -17.31 -2.95 -17.62
C HIS A 111 -17.57 -1.90 -18.71
N MET A 112 -17.07 -0.69 -18.48
CA MET A 112 -17.19 0.38 -19.45
C MET A 112 -16.26 0.01 -20.59
N GLN A 113 -16.83 -0.38 -21.71
CA GLN A 113 -16.05 -0.65 -22.92
C GLN A 113 -15.48 0.68 -23.40
N VAL A 114 -14.16 0.81 -23.33
CA VAL A 114 -13.47 1.94 -23.94
C VAL A 114 -13.46 1.69 -25.44
N GLU A 115 -14.21 2.48 -26.18
CA GLU A 115 -14.17 2.44 -27.63
C GLU A 115 -12.88 3.10 -28.11
N VAL A 116 -12.00 2.33 -28.75
CA VAL A 116 -10.72 2.82 -29.28
C VAL A 116 -10.86 3.05 -30.79
N LYS A 117 -10.66 4.28 -31.23
CA LYS A 117 -10.70 4.73 -32.63
C LYS A 117 -9.28 5.02 -33.13
N ASN A 118 -9.13 5.23 -34.42
CA ASN A 118 -7.84 5.65 -34.99
C ASN A 118 -7.37 7.03 -34.49
N SER A 119 -8.32 7.87 -34.06
CA SER A 119 -8.06 9.19 -33.47
C SER A 119 -7.77 9.17 -31.97
N THR A 120 -8.01 8.04 -31.31
CA THR A 120 -7.91 7.95 -29.83
C THR A 120 -6.49 8.25 -29.35
N LYS A 121 -6.38 9.26 -28.48
CA LYS A 121 -5.12 9.69 -27.88
C LYS A 121 -4.71 8.75 -26.75
N LYS A 122 -3.41 8.54 -26.60
CA LYS A 122 -2.86 7.60 -25.64
C LYS A 122 -2.35 8.33 -24.40
N LEU A 123 -2.73 7.78 -23.24
CA LEU A 123 -2.21 8.13 -21.92
C LEU A 123 -1.78 6.86 -21.20
N CYS A 124 -0.92 6.98 -20.20
CA CYS A 124 -0.58 5.83 -19.36
C CYS A 124 -0.10 6.24 -17.96
N VAL A 125 0.08 5.23 -17.10
CA VAL A 125 0.89 5.33 -15.88
C VAL A 125 2.15 4.51 -16.06
N ILE A 126 3.30 5.10 -15.68
CA ILE A 126 4.59 4.41 -15.63
C ILE A 126 5.05 4.17 -14.20
N GLY A 127 5.76 3.08 -13.98
CA GLY A 127 6.31 2.70 -12.66
C GLY A 127 6.96 1.33 -12.69
N GLU A 128 7.58 0.96 -11.54
CA GLU A 128 8.18 -0.38 -11.35
C GLU A 128 8.11 -0.79 -9.87
N PRO A 129 7.26 -1.78 -9.51
CA PRO A 129 6.22 -2.44 -10.32
C PRO A 129 4.96 -1.56 -10.46
N VAL A 130 4.25 -1.65 -11.59
CA VAL A 130 3.06 -0.82 -11.86
C VAL A 130 1.82 -1.60 -12.31
N LEU A 131 1.96 -2.88 -12.68
CA LEU A 131 0.85 -3.68 -13.24
C LEU A 131 -0.34 -3.89 -12.30
N HIS A 132 -0.16 -3.70 -10.99
CA HIS A 132 -1.23 -3.76 -9.99
C HIS A 132 -2.01 -2.43 -9.85
N SER A 133 -1.63 -1.40 -10.60
CA SER A 133 -2.24 -0.07 -10.53
C SER A 133 -3.71 -0.10 -10.96
N LYS A 134 -4.55 0.57 -10.19
CA LYS A 134 -5.96 0.81 -10.53
C LYS A 134 -6.17 2.07 -11.38
N SER A 135 -5.10 2.82 -11.66
CA SER A 135 -5.19 4.05 -12.44
C SER A 135 -5.86 3.85 -13.81
N PRO A 136 -5.57 2.78 -14.59
CA PRO A 136 -6.26 2.58 -15.85
C PRO A 136 -7.78 2.46 -15.70
N LEU A 137 -8.26 1.74 -14.70
CA LEU A 137 -9.69 1.61 -14.44
C LEU A 137 -10.32 2.97 -14.10
N ILE A 138 -9.71 3.71 -13.19
CA ILE A 138 -10.21 5.02 -12.72
C ILE A 138 -10.19 6.02 -13.87
N GLN A 139 -9.06 6.16 -14.56
CA GLN A 139 -8.88 7.15 -15.60
C GLN A 139 -9.77 6.87 -16.82
N ASN A 140 -9.84 5.63 -17.30
CA ASN A 140 -10.71 5.28 -18.41
C ASN A 140 -12.19 5.52 -18.08
N THR A 141 -12.61 5.24 -16.84
CA THR A 141 -13.97 5.54 -16.39
C THR A 141 -14.26 7.04 -16.44
N MET A 142 -13.33 7.87 -15.95
CA MET A 142 -13.46 9.33 -15.98
C MET A 142 -13.45 9.88 -17.41
N LEU A 143 -12.53 9.43 -18.26
CA LEU A 143 -12.41 9.84 -19.64
C LEU A 143 -13.70 9.54 -20.43
N ALA A 144 -14.25 8.34 -20.24
CA ALA A 144 -15.51 7.96 -20.87
C ALA A 144 -16.70 8.79 -20.36
N ALA A 145 -16.78 9.05 -19.04
CA ALA A 145 -17.82 9.89 -18.45
C ALA A 145 -17.77 11.34 -18.96
N LEU A 146 -16.57 11.82 -19.31
CA LEU A 146 -16.35 13.15 -19.88
C LEU A 146 -16.48 13.19 -21.41
N GLY A 147 -16.73 12.05 -22.07
CA GLY A 147 -16.81 11.96 -23.53
C GLY A 147 -15.50 12.26 -24.26
N LEU A 148 -14.36 12.04 -23.59
CA LEU A 148 -13.03 12.33 -24.14
C LEU A 148 -12.47 11.12 -24.88
N ASP A 149 -12.01 11.32 -26.12
CA ASP A 149 -11.43 10.28 -26.98
C ASP A 149 -9.97 10.01 -26.58
N TYR A 150 -9.80 9.34 -25.42
CA TYR A 150 -8.52 8.93 -24.86
C TYR A 150 -8.58 7.49 -24.37
N VAL A 151 -7.46 6.82 -24.40
CA VAL A 151 -7.25 5.54 -23.72
C VAL A 151 -6.10 5.67 -22.72
N TYR A 152 -6.31 5.16 -21.51
CA TYR A 152 -5.31 5.17 -20.45
C TYR A 152 -4.81 3.77 -20.17
N LEU A 153 -3.49 3.57 -20.26
CA LEU A 153 -2.82 2.29 -20.20
C LEU A 153 -1.92 2.17 -18.95
N CYS A 154 -1.44 0.98 -18.69
CA CYS A 154 -0.42 0.70 -17.70
C CYS A 154 0.87 0.29 -18.43
N GLN A 155 1.96 1.02 -18.18
CA GLN A 155 3.23 0.81 -18.88
C GLN A 155 4.36 0.60 -17.89
N PRO A 156 4.84 -0.63 -17.70
CA PRO A 156 6.05 -0.89 -16.92
C PRO A 156 7.27 -0.22 -17.59
N VAL A 157 8.00 0.55 -16.82
CA VAL A 157 9.26 1.18 -17.24
C VAL A 157 10.32 0.81 -16.19
N PRO A 158 11.44 0.17 -16.55
CA PRO A 158 12.50 -0.14 -15.60
C PRO A 158 13.14 1.13 -15.01
N ARG A 159 13.62 1.02 -13.77
CA ARG A 159 14.33 2.11 -13.08
C ARG A 159 15.53 2.59 -13.91
N GLY A 160 15.71 3.91 -14.00
CA GLY A 160 16.77 4.55 -14.77
C GLY A 160 16.53 4.61 -16.29
N ARG A 161 15.32 4.23 -16.75
CA ARG A 161 14.98 4.23 -18.18
C ARG A 161 13.90 5.27 -18.54
N CYS A 162 13.73 6.30 -17.71
CA CYS A 162 12.71 7.33 -17.99
C CYS A 162 13.06 8.18 -19.22
N ARG A 163 14.34 8.39 -19.52
CA ARG A 163 14.76 9.14 -20.71
C ARG A 163 14.33 8.42 -21.99
N GLU A 164 14.66 7.14 -22.11
CA GLU A 164 14.29 6.32 -23.26
C GLU A 164 12.78 6.17 -23.39
N TRP A 165 12.10 6.04 -22.25
CA TRP A 165 10.64 6.04 -22.24
C TRP A 165 10.05 7.36 -22.77
N LEU A 166 10.55 8.50 -22.31
CA LEU A 166 10.08 9.82 -22.72
C LEU A 166 10.21 10.01 -24.23
N GLU A 167 11.36 9.66 -24.79
CA GLU A 167 11.58 9.74 -26.24
C GLU A 167 10.66 8.78 -27.01
N CYS A 168 10.49 7.56 -26.50
CA CYS A 168 9.53 6.61 -27.06
C CYS A 168 8.09 7.14 -26.98
N ALA A 169 7.68 7.73 -25.86
CA ALA A 169 6.35 8.28 -25.68
C ALA A 169 6.05 9.46 -26.62
N LYS A 170 7.03 10.37 -26.80
CA LYS A 170 6.97 11.45 -27.79
C LYS A 170 6.80 10.89 -29.20
N PHE A 171 7.67 9.96 -29.61
CA PHE A 171 7.63 9.33 -30.93
C PHE A 171 6.34 8.54 -31.16
N ALA A 172 5.88 7.78 -30.17
CA ALA A 172 4.67 6.98 -30.26
C ALA A 172 3.38 7.83 -30.19
N GLY A 173 3.47 9.15 -29.99
CA GLY A 173 2.32 10.06 -29.96
C GLY A 173 1.46 9.91 -28.69
N TYR A 174 2.07 9.67 -27.54
CA TYR A 174 1.38 9.83 -26.26
C TYR A 174 1.08 11.30 -25.99
N ALA A 175 -0.13 11.60 -25.53
CA ALA A 175 -0.50 12.95 -25.12
C ALA A 175 0.08 13.30 -23.74
N GLY A 176 0.45 12.30 -22.96
CA GLY A 176 1.05 12.44 -21.64
C GLY A 176 1.03 11.14 -20.87
N PHE A 177 1.56 11.19 -19.65
CA PHE A 177 1.54 10.04 -18.73
C PHE A 177 1.65 10.48 -17.27
N ASN A 178 1.19 9.62 -16.38
CA ASN A 178 1.49 9.75 -14.96
C ASN A 178 2.70 8.89 -14.60
N ALA A 179 3.46 9.35 -13.61
CA ALA A 179 4.56 8.60 -13.04
C ALA A 179 4.30 8.26 -11.57
N THR A 180 4.56 7.01 -11.23
CA THR A 180 4.61 6.58 -9.84
C THR A 180 6.03 6.14 -9.48
N MET A 181 6.21 5.57 -8.29
CA MET A 181 7.50 5.09 -7.82
C MET A 181 8.13 4.09 -8.81
N PRO A 182 9.45 4.16 -9.09
CA PRO A 182 10.45 5.07 -8.51
C PRO A 182 10.76 6.33 -9.35
N HIS A 183 9.99 6.66 -10.39
CA HIS A 183 10.37 7.54 -11.50
C HIS A 183 10.15 9.04 -11.28
N LYS A 184 9.39 9.43 -10.24
CA LYS A 184 8.97 10.83 -10.04
C LYS A 184 10.12 11.83 -9.94
N GLU A 185 11.23 11.45 -9.29
CA GLU A 185 12.40 12.30 -9.11
C GLU A 185 13.26 12.35 -10.37
N GLU A 186 13.45 11.19 -11.03
CA GLU A 186 14.24 11.10 -12.28
C GLU A 186 13.65 11.98 -13.41
N LEU A 187 12.33 12.10 -13.47
CA LEU A 187 11.65 12.89 -14.49
C LEU A 187 11.90 14.40 -14.38
N VAL A 188 12.27 14.92 -13.21
CA VAL A 188 12.48 16.37 -13.01
C VAL A 188 13.51 16.93 -14.00
N GLU A 189 14.62 16.21 -14.19
CA GLU A 189 15.72 16.63 -15.08
C GLU A 189 15.41 16.40 -16.57
N LEU A 190 14.34 15.66 -16.88
CA LEU A 190 13.98 15.28 -18.24
C LEU A 190 12.89 16.17 -18.83
N MET A 191 12.29 17.03 -18.03
CA MET A 191 11.21 17.91 -18.50
C MET A 191 11.76 19.17 -19.17
N ASP A 192 11.15 19.58 -20.27
CA ASP A 192 11.44 20.86 -20.91
C ASP A 192 10.98 22.03 -20.05
N GLU A 193 9.94 21.83 -19.23
CA GLU A 193 9.38 22.83 -18.32
C GLU A 193 8.70 22.15 -17.11
N LEU A 194 8.81 22.74 -15.94
CA LEU A 194 8.22 22.27 -14.71
C LEU A 194 7.25 23.32 -14.16
N ASP A 195 6.14 22.87 -13.57
CA ASP A 195 5.28 23.76 -12.78
C ASP A 195 5.92 24.10 -11.41
N GLY A 196 5.27 24.99 -10.66
CA GLY A 196 5.75 25.45 -9.36
C GLY A 196 5.85 24.32 -8.33
N ASP A 197 4.86 23.43 -8.31
CA ASP A 197 4.77 22.33 -7.36
C ASP A 197 5.80 21.21 -7.69
N ALA A 198 5.97 20.88 -8.97
CA ALA A 198 7.00 19.92 -9.38
C ALA A 198 8.42 20.40 -9.02
N ARG A 199 8.70 21.70 -9.19
CA ARG A 199 9.98 22.31 -8.78
C ARG A 199 10.17 22.26 -7.26
N LEU A 200 9.13 22.63 -6.51
CA LEU A 200 9.18 22.66 -5.05
C LEU A 200 9.35 21.27 -4.46
N PHE A 201 8.62 20.30 -4.97
CA PHE A 201 8.64 18.91 -4.45
C PHE A 201 9.85 18.12 -4.97
N GLY A 202 10.51 18.60 -6.04
CA GLY A 202 11.57 17.88 -6.71
C GLY A 202 11.08 16.53 -7.26
N ALA A 203 9.84 16.49 -7.74
CA ALA A 203 9.21 15.28 -8.22
C ALA A 203 8.09 15.60 -9.21
N VAL A 204 8.03 14.83 -10.30
CA VAL A 204 6.98 14.92 -11.34
C VAL A 204 6.10 13.68 -11.26
N ASN A 205 4.79 13.85 -11.08
CA ASN A 205 3.83 12.75 -11.13
C ASN A 205 2.95 12.78 -12.38
N THR A 206 2.98 13.87 -13.13
CA THR A 206 2.15 14.05 -14.33
C THR A 206 2.99 14.74 -15.40
N VAL A 207 3.02 14.15 -16.58
CA VAL A 207 3.72 14.69 -17.77
C VAL A 207 2.70 14.93 -18.87
N CYS A 208 2.71 16.12 -19.44
CA CYS A 208 1.96 16.47 -20.63
C CYS A 208 2.93 16.64 -21.81
N ILE A 209 2.65 15.99 -22.92
CA ILE A 209 3.45 16.09 -24.16
C ILE A 209 2.67 16.91 -25.17
N ARG A 210 3.24 18.06 -25.60
CA ARG A 210 2.67 18.96 -26.59
C ARG A 210 3.79 19.43 -27.51
N ASP A 211 3.58 19.35 -28.80
CA ASP A 211 4.51 19.83 -29.84
C ASP A 211 5.95 19.30 -29.63
N GLY A 212 6.07 18.01 -29.25
CA GLY A 212 7.36 17.37 -28.96
C GLY A 212 8.03 17.78 -27.65
N ARG A 213 7.47 18.71 -26.88
CA ARG A 213 7.95 19.15 -25.59
C ARG A 213 7.21 18.45 -24.44
N ALA A 214 7.93 18.21 -23.35
CA ALA A 214 7.43 17.57 -22.14
C ALA A 214 7.30 18.58 -20.99
N TYR A 215 6.10 18.73 -20.47
CA TYR A 215 5.76 19.61 -19.35
C TYR A 215 5.48 18.74 -18.12
N GLY A 216 6.24 18.98 -17.04
CA GLY A 216 6.14 18.22 -15.80
C GLY A 216 5.35 18.95 -14.72
N TYR A 217 4.45 18.22 -14.08
CA TYR A 217 3.56 18.72 -13.02
C TYR A 217 3.66 17.81 -11.80
N ASN A 218 3.32 18.37 -10.63
CA ASN A 218 3.05 17.58 -9.45
C ASN A 218 1.68 17.92 -8.86
N THR A 219 0.77 16.97 -8.94
CA THR A 219 -0.61 17.12 -8.47
C THR A 219 -0.88 16.43 -7.14
N ASP A 220 0.11 15.76 -6.51
CA ASP A 220 -0.07 15.02 -5.27
C ASP A 220 -0.46 15.93 -4.11
N GLY A 221 0.20 17.09 -3.97
CA GLY A 221 -0.06 18.05 -2.91
C GLY A 221 -1.45 18.68 -3.03
N ALA A 222 -1.79 19.18 -4.22
CA ALA A 222 -3.11 19.78 -4.48
C ALA A 222 -4.24 18.74 -4.32
N GLY A 223 -4.02 17.50 -4.77
CA GLY A 223 -4.97 16.40 -4.60
C GLY A 223 -5.19 16.05 -3.13
N PHE A 224 -4.14 16.03 -2.33
CA PHE A 224 -4.22 15.79 -0.90
C PHE A 224 -5.03 16.88 -0.17
N LEU A 225 -4.75 18.15 -0.45
CA LEU A 225 -5.48 19.27 0.16
C LEU A 225 -6.95 19.26 -0.24
N ARG A 226 -7.24 18.96 -1.50
CA ARG A 226 -8.62 18.85 -1.96
C ARG A 226 -9.36 17.71 -1.25
N ALA A 227 -8.73 16.55 -1.07
CA ALA A 227 -9.32 15.43 -0.34
C ALA A 227 -9.65 15.81 1.12
N LEU A 228 -8.78 16.54 1.81
CA LEU A 228 -9.08 17.06 3.15
C LEU A 228 -10.30 17.98 3.14
N ASN A 229 -10.36 18.90 2.18
CA ASN A 229 -11.48 19.82 2.06
C ASN A 229 -12.80 19.11 1.76
N ASP A 230 -12.80 18.11 0.88
CA ASP A 230 -13.99 17.32 0.53
C ASP A 230 -14.53 16.53 1.74
N GLU A 231 -13.66 16.15 2.69
CA GLU A 231 -14.01 15.53 3.97
C GLU A 231 -14.33 16.56 5.08
N GLY A 232 -14.35 17.84 4.77
CA GLY A 232 -14.61 18.92 5.73
C GLY A 232 -13.49 19.13 6.76
N ILE A 233 -12.28 18.65 6.46
CA ILE A 233 -11.11 18.79 7.33
C ILE A 233 -10.32 20.04 6.92
N ASP A 234 -10.38 21.08 7.75
CA ASP A 234 -9.50 22.23 7.62
C ASP A 234 -8.23 22.02 8.46
N PRO A 235 -7.06 21.88 7.84
CA PRO A 235 -5.80 21.71 8.56
C PRO A 235 -5.25 23.04 9.11
N ALA A 236 -5.82 24.19 8.77
CA ALA A 236 -5.32 25.51 9.22
C ALA A 236 -5.33 25.62 10.75
N GLY A 237 -4.20 25.99 11.35
CA GLY A 237 -4.02 26.09 12.80
C GLY A 237 -4.06 24.75 13.55
N LYS A 238 -4.04 23.62 12.87
CA LYS A 238 -3.97 22.30 13.50
C LYS A 238 -2.52 21.81 13.62
N ARG A 239 -2.27 21.03 14.66
CA ARG A 239 -1.01 20.25 14.74
C ARG A 239 -1.16 18.99 13.90
N VAL A 240 -0.24 18.80 12.96
CA VAL A 240 -0.27 17.68 12.02
C VAL A 240 0.95 16.81 12.26
N LEU A 241 0.74 15.52 12.47
CA LEU A 241 1.78 14.51 12.53
C LEU A 241 1.80 13.74 11.21
N VAL A 242 2.93 13.78 10.51
CA VAL A 242 3.16 13.00 9.29
C VAL A 242 4.05 11.81 9.61
N LEU A 243 3.51 10.60 9.42
CA LEU A 243 4.25 9.35 9.63
C LEU A 243 4.74 8.80 8.28
N GLY A 244 6.06 8.85 8.07
CA GLY A 244 6.72 8.38 6.87
C GLY A 244 7.62 9.44 6.22
N ALA A 245 8.56 8.98 5.37
CA ALA A 245 9.55 9.82 4.68
C ALA A 245 9.54 9.63 3.14
N GLY A 246 8.55 8.90 2.60
CA GLY A 246 8.42 8.65 1.16
C GLY A 246 7.84 9.85 0.40
N GLY A 247 7.77 9.74 -0.92
CA GLY A 247 7.28 10.79 -1.81
C GLY A 247 5.88 11.33 -1.46
N ALA A 248 4.96 10.48 -1.02
CA ALA A 248 3.63 10.90 -0.59
C ALA A 248 3.67 11.72 0.71
N ALA A 249 4.49 11.33 1.69
CA ALA A 249 4.68 12.08 2.94
C ALA A 249 5.31 13.45 2.67
N LYS A 250 6.29 13.51 1.79
CA LYS A 250 6.93 14.75 1.32
C LYS A 250 5.91 15.69 0.66
N ALA A 251 5.10 15.17 -0.27
CA ALA A 251 4.07 15.97 -0.94
C ALA A 251 3.01 16.50 0.04
N ALA A 252 2.52 15.66 0.95
CA ALA A 252 1.54 16.05 1.96
C ALA A 252 2.10 17.13 2.91
N ALA A 253 3.32 16.94 3.42
CA ALA A 253 3.97 17.89 4.32
C ALA A 253 4.20 19.25 3.66
N LEU A 254 4.70 19.27 2.41
CA LEU A 254 4.94 20.51 1.67
C LEU A 254 3.65 21.20 1.29
N ALA A 255 2.60 20.47 0.92
CA ALA A 255 1.29 21.03 0.63
C ALA A 255 0.65 21.67 1.87
N LEU A 256 0.73 20.99 3.02
CA LEU A 256 0.29 21.59 4.30
C LEU A 256 1.11 22.83 4.64
N ALA A 257 2.42 22.81 4.45
CA ALA A 257 3.29 23.95 4.69
C ALA A 257 2.94 25.17 3.80
N GLN A 258 2.57 24.95 2.56
CA GLN A 258 2.12 26.04 1.67
C GLN A 258 0.82 26.70 2.14
N LEU A 259 -0.14 25.89 2.63
CA LEU A 259 -1.36 26.44 3.25
C LEU A 259 -1.04 27.28 4.48
N HIS A 260 -0.04 26.86 5.26
CA HIS A 260 0.36 27.49 6.51
C HIS A 260 1.28 28.69 6.36
N LYS A 261 1.76 29.03 5.15
CA LYS A 261 2.43 30.32 4.89
C LYS A 261 1.60 31.53 5.34
N LEU A 262 0.34 31.31 5.66
CA LEU A 262 -0.58 32.35 6.11
C LEU A 262 -0.81 32.40 7.63
N ARG A 263 -0.36 31.43 8.43
CA ARG A 263 -0.49 31.41 9.90
C ARG A 263 0.52 30.45 10.55
N ASP A 264 1.07 30.85 11.70
CA ASP A 264 2.05 30.09 12.50
C ASP A 264 1.66 28.62 12.72
N CYS A 265 2.36 27.68 12.10
CA CYS A 265 2.15 26.24 12.28
C CYS A 265 3.46 25.50 12.49
N GLU A 266 3.51 24.75 13.57
CA GLU A 266 4.59 23.83 13.87
C GLU A 266 4.28 22.44 13.27
N VAL A 267 5.10 22.01 12.30
CA VAL A 267 5.07 20.61 11.82
C VAL A 267 6.10 19.81 12.60
N HIS A 268 5.63 18.95 13.49
CA HIS A 268 6.49 18.02 14.21
C HIS A 268 6.61 16.72 13.41
N SER A 269 7.80 16.44 12.89
CA SER A 269 8.08 15.17 12.24
C SER A 269 9.48 14.69 12.54
N SER A 270 9.57 13.57 13.21
CA SER A 270 10.84 12.87 13.46
C SER A 270 11.36 12.05 12.28
N VAL A 271 10.60 11.96 11.16
CA VAL A 271 10.87 11.03 10.06
C VAL A 271 11.08 11.73 8.69
N ILE A 272 10.69 12.99 8.54
CA ILE A 272 10.80 13.73 7.26
C ILE A 272 12.23 14.16 6.93
N LEU A 273 13.12 14.24 7.90
CA LEU A 273 14.46 14.83 7.76
C LEU A 273 15.42 14.13 6.81
N SER A 274 15.14 12.88 6.42
CA SER A 274 16.03 12.15 5.51
C SER A 274 15.79 12.41 4.01
N SER A 275 14.69 13.09 3.66
CA SER A 275 14.28 13.23 2.26
C SER A 275 14.00 14.67 1.79
N VAL A 276 13.99 15.63 2.69
CA VAL A 276 13.83 17.07 2.35
C VAL A 276 14.99 17.84 2.98
N ASP A 277 15.72 18.61 2.18
CA ASP A 277 16.83 19.38 2.70
C ASP A 277 16.30 20.51 3.62
N GLU A 278 17.06 20.78 4.68
CA GLU A 278 16.75 21.81 5.68
C GLU A 278 16.55 23.21 5.07
N THR A 279 17.22 23.48 3.95
CA THR A 279 17.13 24.74 3.21
C THR A 279 15.76 24.95 2.61
N THR A 280 15.10 23.89 2.15
CA THR A 280 13.74 23.95 1.60
C THR A 280 12.73 24.26 2.69
N PHE A 281 12.85 23.67 3.89
CA PHE A 281 11.98 23.97 5.02
C PHE A 281 12.15 25.40 5.54
N ARG A 282 13.39 25.88 5.66
CA ARG A 282 13.66 27.28 6.07
C ARG A 282 13.10 28.29 5.09
N LYS A 283 13.17 28.04 3.78
CA LYS A 283 12.57 28.92 2.76
C LYS A 283 11.05 29.00 2.86
N LEU A 284 10.42 27.98 3.46
CA LEU A 284 8.97 27.93 3.71
C LEU A 284 8.57 28.57 5.04
N GLY A 285 9.52 29.13 5.82
CA GLY A 285 9.27 29.77 7.11
C GLY A 285 8.93 28.80 8.24
N MET A 286 9.33 27.53 8.11
CA MET A 286 9.09 26.48 9.09
C MET A 286 10.28 26.26 9.99
N ASN A 287 10.09 26.23 11.29
CA ASN A 287 11.09 25.80 12.26
C ASN A 287 10.98 24.29 12.50
N LEU A 288 12.04 23.57 12.14
CA LEU A 288 12.18 22.16 12.48
C LEU A 288 12.84 22.04 13.86
N THR A 289 12.06 21.71 14.86
CA THR A 289 12.62 21.23 16.14
C THR A 289 12.80 19.71 16.03
N CYS A 290 14.03 19.26 15.83
CA CYS A 290 14.41 17.86 15.95
C CYS A 290 14.70 17.53 17.41
N GLU A 291 13.82 16.78 18.08
CA GLU A 291 14.24 15.98 19.22
C GLU A 291 14.70 14.62 18.69
N ALA A 292 16.02 14.45 18.57
CA ALA A 292 16.62 13.15 18.37
C ALA A 292 16.44 12.33 19.65
N LYS A 293 15.73 11.23 19.57
CA LYS A 293 15.80 10.12 20.51
C LYS A 293 16.36 8.91 19.79
#